data_84db1cbdb83261e6bc2c0bb3325df82f
#
_entry.id   84db1cbdb83261e6bc2c0bb3325df82f
#
_cell.length_a   1.000
_cell.length_b   1.000
_cell.length_c   1.000
_cell.angle_alpha   90.00
_cell.angle_beta   90.00
_cell.angle_gamma   90.00
#
_symmetry.space_group_name_H-M   'P 1'
#
loop_
_entity.id
_entity.type
_entity.pdbx_description
1 polymer ?
#
loop_
_entity_poly.entity_id
_entity_poly.type
_entity_poly.pdbx_seq_one_letter_code
_entity_poly.pdbx_strand_id
1 'polypeptide(L)'
;MEGDPETAETARKNFEKTGVASRVTILVGIAQDVLGDLKGPFDYIFNDIDKEGYPEVLEPCIERLRVGGLLVTDNVLRRGDVARPDRSRGTQAVRTYNERLARDPRMVAAIVPLRDGVSVALKIRE
;
A
#
# COMPACT_ATOMS: atom_id res chain seq x y z
N MET A 1 -4.32 -4.37 -7.72
CA MET A 1 -3.37 -5.44 -8.14
C MET A 1 -3.64 -6.64 -7.27
N GLU A 2 -3.56 -7.84 -7.84
CA GLU A 2 -3.83 -9.09 -7.13
C GLU A 2 -2.82 -10.16 -7.60
N GLY A 3 -2.13 -10.79 -6.67
CA GLY A 3 -1.10 -11.78 -6.98
C GLY A 3 -1.65 -13.16 -7.36
N ASP A 4 -2.84 -13.48 -6.86
CA ASP A 4 -3.50 -14.76 -7.12
C ASP A 4 -4.50 -14.66 -8.27
N PRO A 5 -4.32 -15.40 -9.39
CA PRO A 5 -5.22 -15.36 -10.54
C PRO A 5 -6.66 -15.78 -10.21
N GLU A 6 -6.87 -16.73 -9.29
CA GLU A 6 -8.22 -17.18 -8.92
C GLU A 6 -8.97 -16.11 -8.13
N THR A 7 -8.29 -15.43 -7.23
CA THR A 7 -8.81 -14.28 -6.48
C THR A 7 -9.13 -13.12 -7.42
N ALA A 8 -8.26 -12.85 -8.39
CA ALA A 8 -8.48 -11.83 -9.42
C ALA A 8 -9.73 -12.12 -10.27
N GLU A 9 -9.94 -13.38 -10.65
CA GLU A 9 -11.14 -13.80 -11.40
C GLU A 9 -12.41 -13.67 -10.56
N THR A 10 -12.35 -14.01 -9.29
CA THR A 10 -13.46 -13.82 -8.35
C THR A 10 -13.80 -12.32 -8.21
N ALA A 11 -12.80 -11.46 -8.10
CA ALA A 11 -13.00 -10.00 -8.07
C ALA A 11 -13.66 -9.50 -9.36
N ARG A 12 -13.22 -9.98 -10.53
CA ARG A 12 -13.81 -9.62 -11.83
C ARG A 12 -15.31 -9.93 -11.88
N LYS A 13 -15.68 -11.15 -11.51
CA LYS A 13 -17.10 -11.56 -11.46
C LYS A 13 -17.94 -10.71 -10.51
N ASN A 14 -17.36 -10.29 -9.37
CA ASN A 14 -18.05 -9.42 -8.43
C ASN A 14 -18.24 -8.01 -8.98
N PHE A 15 -17.25 -7.44 -9.69
CA PHE A 15 -17.38 -6.14 -10.34
C PHE A 15 -18.41 -6.16 -11.49
N GLU A 16 -18.49 -7.26 -12.23
CA GLU A 16 -19.52 -7.46 -13.26
C GLU A 16 -20.93 -7.48 -12.64
N LYS A 17 -21.13 -8.27 -11.58
CA LYS A 17 -22.41 -8.38 -10.88
C LYS A 17 -22.88 -7.04 -10.30
N THR A 18 -21.95 -6.20 -9.86
CA THR A 18 -22.26 -4.89 -9.29
C THR A 18 -22.34 -3.76 -10.32
N GLY A 19 -22.07 -4.06 -11.59
CA GLY A 19 -22.16 -3.09 -12.69
C GLY A 19 -21.02 -2.05 -12.69
N VAL A 20 -19.92 -2.28 -11.96
CA VAL A 20 -18.79 -1.34 -11.88
C VAL A 20 -17.56 -1.78 -12.69
N ALA A 21 -17.64 -2.91 -13.39
CA ALA A 21 -16.50 -3.50 -14.12
C ALA A 21 -15.84 -2.53 -15.11
N SER A 22 -16.60 -1.66 -15.76
CA SER A 22 -16.06 -0.66 -16.70
C SER A 22 -15.18 0.41 -16.06
N ARG A 23 -15.22 0.54 -14.73
CA ARG A 23 -14.42 1.52 -13.97
C ARG A 23 -13.27 0.88 -13.21
N VAL A 24 -13.09 -0.44 -13.33
CA VAL A 24 -12.08 -1.18 -12.57
C VAL A 24 -11.15 -1.90 -13.53
N THR A 25 -9.85 -1.70 -13.35
CA THR A 25 -8.81 -2.48 -14.02
C THR A 25 -8.15 -3.40 -13.00
N ILE A 26 -8.19 -4.71 -13.24
CA ILE A 26 -7.50 -5.70 -12.42
C ILE A 26 -6.18 -6.05 -13.11
N LEU A 27 -5.08 -5.83 -12.40
CA LEU A 27 -3.75 -6.26 -12.83
C LEU A 27 -3.36 -7.48 -11.99
N VAL A 28 -3.07 -8.59 -12.65
CA VAL A 28 -2.66 -9.84 -12.01
C VAL A 28 -1.13 -9.88 -11.96
N GLY A 29 -0.57 -10.05 -10.77
CA GLY A 29 0.86 -10.12 -10.56
C GLY A 29 1.28 -9.61 -9.19
N ILE A 30 2.54 -9.85 -8.86
CA ILE A 30 3.15 -9.33 -7.63
C ILE A 30 3.24 -7.81 -7.73
N ALA A 31 2.83 -7.11 -6.67
CA ALA A 31 2.72 -5.65 -6.69
C ALA A 31 4.03 -4.94 -7.04
N GLN A 32 5.16 -5.44 -6.55
CA GLN A 32 6.49 -4.89 -6.82
C GLN A 32 6.83 -4.91 -8.32
N ASP A 33 6.42 -5.97 -9.03
CA ASP A 33 6.69 -6.13 -10.46
C ASP A 33 5.74 -5.26 -11.31
N VAL A 34 4.47 -5.24 -10.95
CA VAL A 34 3.40 -4.57 -11.72
C VAL A 34 3.39 -3.06 -11.50
N LEU A 35 3.76 -2.60 -10.31
CA LEU A 35 3.72 -1.19 -9.94
C LEU A 35 4.62 -0.32 -10.83
N GLY A 36 5.73 -0.89 -11.33
CA GLY A 36 6.67 -0.23 -12.23
C GLY A 36 6.03 0.26 -13.52
N ASP A 37 5.09 -0.49 -14.07
CA ASP A 37 4.42 -0.23 -15.34
C ASP A 37 3.24 0.75 -15.22
N LEU A 38 2.80 1.03 -14.00
CA LEU A 38 1.69 1.95 -13.76
C LEU A 38 2.12 3.40 -13.96
N LYS A 39 1.37 4.11 -14.77
CA LYS A 39 1.56 5.55 -14.96
C LYS A 39 0.61 6.32 -14.05
N GLY A 40 1.19 7.06 -13.11
CA GLY A 40 0.43 8.04 -12.33
C GLY A 40 0.06 9.28 -13.15
N PRO A 41 -0.33 10.40 -12.52
CA PRO A 41 -0.45 10.49 -11.07
C PRO A 41 -1.77 9.91 -10.53
N PHE A 42 -1.71 9.33 -9.33
CA PHE A 42 -2.89 8.83 -8.62
C PHE A 42 -3.32 9.80 -7.51
N ASP A 43 -4.63 9.87 -7.25
CA ASP A 43 -5.19 10.60 -6.12
C ASP A 43 -5.05 9.84 -4.80
N TYR A 44 -5.10 8.50 -4.90
CA TYR A 44 -5.15 7.62 -3.75
C TYR A 44 -4.49 6.29 -4.08
N ILE A 45 -3.67 5.79 -3.16
CA ILE A 45 -3.10 4.44 -3.20
C ILE A 45 -3.41 3.76 -1.88
N PHE A 46 -4.02 2.57 -1.94
CA PHE A 46 -4.19 1.68 -0.79
C PHE A 46 -3.21 0.52 -0.90
N ASN A 47 -2.34 0.39 0.11
CA ASN A 47 -1.33 -0.66 0.19
C ASN A 47 -1.71 -1.68 1.27
N ASP A 48 -2.00 -2.90 0.85
CA ASP A 48 -2.26 -4.06 1.72
C ASP A 48 -1.65 -5.33 1.11
N ILE A 49 -0.43 -5.23 0.60
CA ILE A 49 0.35 -6.35 0.07
C ILE A 49 0.96 -7.18 1.20
N ASP A 50 1.73 -8.21 0.86
CA ASP A 50 2.54 -8.92 1.84
C ASP A 50 3.54 -7.98 2.52
N LYS A 51 3.64 -8.10 3.84
CA LYS A 51 4.34 -7.12 4.69
C LYS A 51 5.83 -6.98 4.37
N GLU A 52 6.46 -8.06 3.89
CA GLU A 52 7.86 -8.05 3.49
C GLU A 52 8.12 -7.12 2.30
N GLY A 53 7.13 -6.91 1.43
CA GLY A 53 7.21 -6.02 0.28
C GLY A 53 6.99 -4.52 0.58
N TYR A 54 6.56 -4.15 1.79
CA TYR A 54 6.23 -2.75 2.12
C TYR A 54 7.36 -1.76 1.83
N PRO A 55 8.64 -2.02 2.24
CA PRO A 55 9.72 -1.08 1.95
C PRO A 55 10.02 -0.89 0.47
N GLU A 56 9.75 -1.90 -0.35
CA GLU A 56 10.05 -1.91 -1.79
C GLU A 56 9.03 -1.08 -2.57
N VAL A 57 7.76 -1.12 -2.17
CA VAL A 57 6.69 -0.37 -2.86
C VAL A 57 6.56 1.08 -2.41
N LEU A 58 7.21 1.49 -1.31
CA LEU A 58 7.06 2.83 -0.76
C LEU A 58 7.44 3.92 -1.76
N GLU A 59 8.66 3.87 -2.29
CA GLU A 59 9.15 4.88 -3.25
C GLU A 59 8.30 4.91 -4.52
N PRO A 60 8.05 3.78 -5.20
CA PRO A 60 7.15 3.77 -6.35
C PRO A 60 5.75 4.32 -6.08
N CYS A 61 5.19 4.12 -4.89
CA CYS A 61 3.91 4.69 -4.51
C CYS A 61 3.98 6.22 -4.36
N ILE A 62 5.01 6.74 -3.68
CA ILE A 62 5.19 8.18 -3.49
C ILE A 62 5.38 8.88 -4.83
N GLU A 63 6.22 8.36 -5.72
CA GLU A 63 6.45 8.93 -7.06
C GLU A 63 5.16 9.04 -7.88
N ARG A 64 4.28 8.01 -7.78
CA ARG A 64 3.05 7.93 -8.56
C ARG A 64 1.84 8.63 -7.97
N LEU A 65 1.95 9.15 -6.75
CA LEU A 65 0.95 10.04 -6.18
C LEU A 65 1.12 11.46 -6.71
N ARG A 66 0.01 12.15 -6.99
CA ARG A 66 0.07 13.61 -7.16
C ARG A 66 0.32 14.31 -5.82
N VAL A 67 0.78 15.54 -5.84
CA VAL A 67 0.75 16.40 -4.65
C VAL A 67 -0.71 16.58 -4.20
N GLY A 68 -0.97 16.41 -2.90
CA GLY A 68 -2.32 16.32 -2.33
C GLY A 68 -2.95 14.93 -2.43
N GLY A 69 -2.26 13.92 -2.97
CA GLY A 69 -2.69 12.53 -2.97
C GLY A 69 -2.40 11.82 -1.66
N LEU A 70 -3.11 10.73 -1.40
CA LEU A 70 -3.03 9.95 -0.17
C LEU A 70 -2.46 8.55 -0.41
N LEU A 71 -1.47 8.17 0.39
CA LEU A 71 -1.03 6.78 0.56
C LEU A 71 -1.59 6.24 1.88
N VAL A 72 -2.40 5.21 1.81
CA VAL A 72 -2.96 4.53 2.98
C VAL A 72 -2.43 3.11 3.02
N THR A 73 -1.90 2.69 4.17
CA THR A 73 -1.30 1.36 4.33
C THR A 73 -1.87 0.68 5.57
N ASP A 74 -2.38 -0.54 5.41
CA ASP A 74 -2.96 -1.32 6.51
C ASP A 74 -1.89 -2.09 7.29
N ASN A 75 -2.24 -2.54 8.48
CA ASN A 75 -1.48 -3.42 9.38
C ASN A 75 -0.07 -2.91 9.77
N VAL A 76 0.11 -1.60 9.87
CA VAL A 76 1.41 -0.98 10.17
C VAL A 76 1.84 -1.10 11.64
N LEU A 77 0.99 -1.61 12.54
CA LEU A 77 1.33 -1.90 13.93
C LEU A 77 1.66 -3.38 14.19
N ARG A 78 1.30 -4.30 13.27
CA ARG A 78 1.62 -5.74 13.42
C ARG A 78 1.25 -6.30 14.78
N ARG A 79 0.00 -6.08 15.22
CA ARG A 79 -0.51 -6.50 16.56
C ARG A 79 0.36 -5.99 17.72
N GLY A 80 1.06 -4.86 17.50
CA GLY A 80 2.00 -4.27 18.45
C GLY A 80 3.42 -4.82 18.37
N ASP A 81 3.72 -5.77 17.47
CA ASP A 81 5.06 -6.37 17.35
C ASP A 81 6.10 -5.35 16.89
N VAL A 82 5.70 -4.28 16.21
CA VAL A 82 6.61 -3.17 15.85
C VAL A 82 7.25 -2.51 17.08
N ALA A 83 6.59 -2.54 18.23
CA ALA A 83 7.08 -1.98 19.50
C ALA A 83 7.75 -3.03 20.42
N ARG A 84 7.79 -4.30 20.02
CA ARG A 84 8.35 -5.40 20.81
C ARG A 84 9.67 -5.89 20.19
N PRO A 85 10.48 -6.70 20.90
CA PRO A 85 11.72 -7.25 20.35
C PRO A 85 11.48 -8.40 19.35
N ASP A 86 10.50 -8.24 18.43
CA ASP A 86 10.26 -9.19 17.35
C ASP A 86 11.22 -8.95 16.19
N ARG A 87 11.83 -10.04 15.70
CA ARG A 87 12.81 -10.05 14.62
C ARG A 87 12.31 -10.76 13.36
N SER A 88 11.01 -11.05 13.26
CA SER A 88 10.45 -11.61 12.04
C SER A 88 10.66 -10.67 10.85
N ARG A 89 10.84 -11.24 9.66
CA ARG A 89 11.06 -10.44 8.43
C ARG A 89 9.93 -9.44 8.19
N GLY A 90 8.68 -9.89 8.35
CA GLY A 90 7.53 -9.01 8.16
C GLY A 90 7.49 -7.84 9.14
N THR A 91 7.83 -8.05 10.44
CA THR A 91 7.89 -6.96 11.42
C THR A 91 9.03 -6.00 11.14
N GLN A 92 10.21 -6.51 10.75
CA GLN A 92 11.33 -5.65 10.36
C GLN A 92 11.01 -4.81 9.12
N ALA A 93 10.36 -5.40 8.13
CA ALA A 93 9.93 -4.69 6.92
C ALA A 93 8.93 -3.56 7.26
N VAL A 94 7.93 -3.83 8.10
CA VAL A 94 6.97 -2.80 8.52
C VAL A 94 7.64 -1.69 9.33
N ARG A 95 8.59 -1.99 10.22
CA ARG A 95 9.38 -0.95 10.93
C ARG A 95 10.13 -0.08 9.94
N THR A 96 10.85 -0.69 8.99
CA THR A 96 11.58 0.02 7.94
C THR A 96 10.66 0.92 7.12
N TYR A 97 9.51 0.40 6.73
CA TYR A 97 8.48 1.16 6.02
C TYR A 97 8.02 2.37 6.84
N ASN A 98 7.61 2.15 8.09
CA ASN A 98 7.13 3.22 8.97
C ASN A 98 8.18 4.31 9.19
N GLU A 99 9.44 3.92 9.42
CA GLU A 99 10.55 4.87 9.61
C GLU A 99 10.83 5.67 8.33
N ARG A 100 10.88 5.01 7.18
CA ARG A 100 11.13 5.68 5.90
C ARG A 100 10.01 6.66 5.58
N LEU A 101 8.74 6.22 5.70
CA LEU A 101 7.58 7.07 5.45
C LEU A 101 7.56 8.29 6.37
N ALA A 102 7.83 8.11 7.67
CA ALA A 102 7.84 9.21 8.64
C ALA A 102 8.96 10.23 8.42
N ARG A 103 10.05 9.83 7.76
CA ARG A 103 11.21 10.70 7.47
C ARG A 103 11.19 11.29 6.07
N ASP A 104 10.28 10.85 5.21
CA ASP A 104 10.22 11.34 3.84
C ASP A 104 9.73 12.79 3.81
N PRO A 105 10.54 13.75 3.31
CA PRO A 105 10.17 15.16 3.33
C PRO A 105 9.01 15.51 2.38
N ARG A 106 8.66 14.60 1.48
CA ARG A 106 7.53 14.76 0.55
C ARG A 106 6.20 14.40 1.21
N MET A 107 6.23 13.72 2.37
CA MET A 107 5.05 13.14 3.00
C MET A 107 4.80 13.70 4.39
N VAL A 108 3.54 13.85 4.74
CA VAL A 108 3.08 14.03 6.13
C VAL A 108 2.25 12.80 6.49
N ALA A 109 2.73 12.02 7.45
CA ALA A 109 2.14 10.75 7.80
C ALA A 109 1.68 10.69 9.25
N ALA A 110 0.58 9.99 9.50
CA ALA A 110 0.09 9.63 10.81
C ALA A 110 -0.32 8.16 10.84
N ILE A 111 -0.17 7.51 11.99
CA ILE A 111 -0.72 6.16 12.21
C ILE A 111 -2.00 6.31 13.03
N VAL A 112 -3.11 5.84 12.46
CA VAL A 112 -4.39 5.72 13.15
C VAL A 112 -4.45 4.33 13.78
N PRO A 113 -4.59 4.19 15.11
CA PRO A 113 -4.59 2.90 15.79
C PRO A 113 -5.95 2.18 15.65
N LEU A 114 -6.41 2.06 14.41
CA LEU A 114 -7.60 1.31 14.06
C LEU A 114 -7.19 -0.13 13.77
N ARG A 115 -7.75 -1.10 14.52
CA ARG A 115 -7.42 -2.53 14.40
C ARG A 115 -5.90 -2.77 14.51
N ASP A 116 -5.25 -3.14 13.43
CA ASP A 116 -3.81 -3.43 13.36
C ASP A 116 -2.97 -2.22 12.90
N GLY A 117 -3.54 -1.04 13.01
CA GLY A 117 -2.94 0.23 12.64
C GLY A 117 -2.99 0.50 11.15
N VAL A 118 -3.48 1.68 10.81
CA VAL A 118 -3.53 2.20 9.44
C VAL A 118 -2.67 3.45 9.36
N SER A 119 -1.66 3.45 8.51
CA SER A 119 -0.97 4.70 8.19
C SER A 119 -1.73 5.47 7.12
N VAL A 120 -1.85 6.78 7.32
CA VAL A 120 -2.41 7.73 6.37
C VAL A 120 -1.35 8.78 6.09
N ALA A 121 -0.90 8.88 4.86
CA ALA A 121 0.16 9.79 4.47
C ALA A 121 -0.27 10.67 3.29
N LEU A 122 -0.13 11.98 3.45
CA LEU A 122 -0.43 12.99 2.44
C LEU A 122 0.86 13.39 1.72
N LYS A 123 0.88 13.34 0.40
CA LYS A 123 1.99 13.92 -0.39
C LYS A 123 1.85 15.44 -0.43
N ILE A 124 2.84 16.16 0.09
CA ILE A 124 2.82 17.62 0.23
C ILE A 124 3.72 18.34 -0.78
N ARG A 125 4.62 17.62 -1.45
CA ARG A 125 5.54 18.16 -2.48
C ARG A 125 6.08 17.06 -3.38
N GLU A 126 6.70 17.44 -4.47
CA GLU A 126 7.45 16.52 -5.32
C GLU A 126 8.79 16.10 -4.69
#